data_65a89d29a285156eb455adf936b60312
#
_entry.id   65a89d29a285156eb455adf936b60312
#
_cell.length_a   1.000
_cell.length_b   1.000
_cell.length_c   1.000
_cell.angle_alpha   90.00
_cell.angle_beta   90.00
_cell.angle_gamma   90.00
#
_symmetry.space_group_name_H-M   'P 1'
#
loop_
_entity.id
_entity.type
_entity.pdbx_description
1 polymer ?
#
loop_
_entity_poly.entity_id
_entity_poly.type
_entity_poly.pdbx_seq_one_letter_code
_entity_poly.pdbx_strand_id
1 'polypeptide(L)'
;MTEFNFDTVFDETMQTHNLDTVVILGHLNPDGDAAGSVMSLAHYIHVNYPQYRVFPYLAKTLERGPKKMVVEDKIFVPFEMPDISGKQYCVIICDNATLERMIGLEYYQNAAASIVVDHHASNEGYGDVNWTKVSEACAENVYHMLSPELLLNAAQKEAYPNAADYIYLGILHDTGGLARANQGIFQAVADLMAMGVDHGRIMKTLHSDTLDILYKRADILHGAVRAMDGRVAYVIMGQKEIVEKDITYEDIHCISTILRDCDDIELGFTMYEEEENGWRCSFRSDGKWINVNELLKPFGGGGHISAAGLKYRTDNVEELKKQILDRVAEMKNKQ
;
A
#
# COMPACT_ATOMS: atom_id res chain seq x y z
N MET A 1 22.00 -15.51 12.05
CA MET A 1 21.19 -15.59 10.83
C MET A 1 22.02 -14.96 9.73
N THR A 2 22.32 -15.67 8.66
CA THR A 2 22.98 -15.07 7.49
C THR A 2 22.10 -13.94 7.00
N GLU A 3 22.66 -12.77 6.91
CA GLU A 3 21.99 -11.58 6.40
C GLU A 3 21.58 -11.87 4.95
N PHE A 4 20.29 -11.70 4.61
CA PHE A 4 19.82 -11.92 3.25
C PHE A 4 20.44 -10.86 2.35
N ASN A 5 21.19 -11.29 1.38
CA ASN A 5 21.80 -10.40 0.38
C ASN A 5 21.06 -10.60 -0.94
N PHE A 6 20.32 -9.59 -1.36
CA PHE A 6 19.54 -9.63 -2.59
C PHE A 6 20.41 -9.93 -3.81
N ASP A 7 21.55 -9.28 -3.92
CA ASP A 7 22.42 -9.39 -5.10
C ASP A 7 22.88 -10.84 -5.33
N THR A 8 23.30 -11.51 -4.25
CA THR A 8 23.72 -12.93 -4.32
C THR A 8 22.55 -13.83 -4.72
N VAL A 9 21.39 -13.67 -4.07
CA VAL A 9 20.22 -14.52 -4.34
C VAL A 9 19.69 -14.27 -5.74
N PHE A 10 19.63 -13.00 -6.16
CA PHE A 10 19.15 -12.62 -7.48
C PHE A 10 20.05 -13.19 -8.58
N ASP A 11 21.37 -13.01 -8.49
CA ASP A 11 22.32 -13.53 -9.46
C ASP A 11 22.27 -15.06 -9.53
N GLU A 12 22.27 -15.75 -8.39
CA GLU A 12 22.16 -17.21 -8.34
C GLU A 12 20.87 -17.71 -8.99
N THR A 13 19.74 -17.04 -8.72
CA THR A 13 18.45 -17.39 -9.30
C THR A 13 18.45 -17.22 -10.81
N MET A 14 18.91 -16.07 -11.30
CA MET A 14 18.94 -15.77 -12.74
C MET A 14 19.86 -16.71 -13.50
N GLN A 15 21.05 -17.04 -12.95
CA GLN A 15 22.02 -17.93 -13.56
C GLN A 15 21.56 -19.39 -13.54
N THR A 16 21.04 -19.87 -12.40
CA THR A 16 20.60 -21.27 -12.25
C THR A 16 19.50 -21.63 -13.24
N HIS A 17 18.59 -20.70 -13.49
CA HIS A 17 17.47 -20.90 -14.41
C HIS A 17 17.74 -20.36 -15.82
N ASN A 18 18.93 -19.81 -16.08
CA ASN A 18 19.34 -19.21 -17.36
C ASN A 18 18.32 -18.17 -17.86
N LEU A 19 17.97 -17.20 -17.01
CA LEU A 19 16.94 -16.20 -17.25
C LEU A 19 17.54 -14.86 -17.71
N ASP A 20 16.79 -14.15 -18.55
CA ASP A 20 17.13 -12.79 -19.02
C ASP A 20 16.03 -11.77 -18.68
N THR A 21 14.94 -12.21 -18.08
CA THR A 21 13.74 -11.41 -17.88
C THR A 21 13.25 -11.51 -16.43
N VAL A 22 12.86 -10.36 -15.87
CA VAL A 22 12.32 -10.23 -14.51
C VAL A 22 10.99 -9.49 -14.57
N VAL A 23 9.97 -10.02 -13.92
CA VAL A 23 8.69 -9.34 -13.69
C VAL A 23 8.56 -9.03 -12.20
N ILE A 24 8.21 -7.81 -11.83
CA ILE A 24 8.06 -7.41 -10.44
C ILE A 24 6.62 -7.03 -10.19
N LEU A 25 5.98 -7.70 -9.24
CA LEU A 25 4.54 -7.60 -8.95
C LEU A 25 4.31 -7.10 -7.52
N GLY A 26 3.18 -6.42 -7.30
CA GLY A 26 2.64 -6.13 -5.98
C GLY A 26 1.28 -6.76 -5.75
N HIS A 27 0.45 -6.14 -4.91
CA HIS A 27 -0.92 -6.59 -4.66
C HIS A 27 -1.97 -5.86 -5.54
N LEU A 28 -3.22 -6.39 -5.56
CA LEU A 28 -4.33 -5.93 -6.42
C LEU A 28 -4.74 -4.46 -6.23
N ASN A 29 -4.59 -3.91 -5.03
CA ASN A 29 -4.91 -2.51 -4.74
C ASN A 29 -3.65 -1.85 -4.17
N PRO A 30 -2.63 -1.60 -5.00
CA PRO A 30 -1.35 -1.13 -4.51
C PRO A 30 -1.47 0.23 -3.84
N ASP A 31 -0.72 0.38 -2.79
CA ASP A 31 -0.53 1.62 -2.07
C ASP A 31 0.89 2.17 -2.27
N GLY A 32 1.33 3.09 -1.42
CA GLY A 32 2.66 3.67 -1.54
C GLY A 32 3.78 2.71 -1.20
N ASP A 33 3.56 1.71 -0.33
CA ASP A 33 4.59 0.72 0.02
C ASP A 33 4.76 -0.32 -1.08
N ALA A 34 3.67 -0.84 -1.63
CA ALA A 34 3.72 -1.73 -2.79
C ALA A 34 4.38 -1.04 -3.99
N ALA A 35 3.98 0.22 -4.30
CA ALA A 35 4.58 0.97 -5.40
C ALA A 35 6.06 1.28 -5.14
N GLY A 36 6.40 1.68 -3.92
CA GLY A 36 7.77 1.95 -3.50
C GLY A 36 8.68 0.73 -3.64
N SER A 37 8.23 -0.40 -3.15
CA SER A 37 8.97 -1.67 -3.19
C SER A 37 9.15 -2.20 -4.60
N VAL A 38 8.08 -2.23 -5.42
CA VAL A 38 8.14 -2.69 -6.82
C VAL A 38 9.04 -1.81 -7.68
N MET A 39 8.84 -0.50 -7.61
CA MET A 39 9.58 0.45 -8.47
C MET A 39 11.04 0.60 -8.05
N SER A 40 11.33 0.59 -6.75
CA SER A 40 12.72 0.66 -6.28
C SER A 40 13.56 -0.52 -6.75
N LEU A 41 13.03 -1.74 -6.67
CA LEU A 41 13.71 -2.93 -7.20
C LEU A 41 13.85 -2.87 -8.72
N ALA A 42 12.84 -2.37 -9.44
CA ALA A 42 12.92 -2.23 -10.88
C ALA A 42 14.08 -1.30 -11.30
N HIS A 43 14.18 -0.12 -10.68
CA HIS A 43 15.29 0.83 -10.91
C HIS A 43 16.64 0.27 -10.48
N TYR A 44 16.70 -0.36 -9.32
CA TYR A 44 17.92 -0.98 -8.82
C TYR A 44 18.47 -2.03 -9.78
N ILE A 45 17.61 -2.94 -10.27
CA ILE A 45 17.99 -3.99 -11.21
C ILE A 45 18.36 -3.37 -12.57
N HIS A 46 17.55 -2.42 -13.07
CA HIS A 46 17.81 -1.76 -14.35
C HIS A 46 19.21 -1.12 -14.43
N VAL A 47 19.63 -0.47 -13.37
CA VAL A 47 20.93 0.23 -13.32
C VAL A 47 22.11 -0.73 -13.11
N ASN A 48 21.96 -1.67 -12.18
CA ASN A 48 23.09 -2.49 -11.73
C ASN A 48 23.23 -3.80 -12.50
N TYR A 49 22.15 -4.24 -13.16
CA TYR A 49 22.09 -5.50 -13.93
C TYR A 49 21.55 -5.26 -15.35
N PRO A 50 22.21 -4.43 -16.18
CA PRO A 50 21.68 -4.01 -17.47
C PRO A 50 21.54 -5.14 -18.50
N GLN A 51 22.04 -6.32 -18.20
CA GLN A 51 21.86 -7.55 -18.99
C GLN A 51 20.45 -8.12 -18.86
N TYR A 52 19.68 -7.76 -17.82
CA TYR A 52 18.33 -8.27 -17.59
C TYR A 52 17.26 -7.25 -18.03
N ARG A 53 16.18 -7.78 -18.56
CA ARG A 53 14.99 -7.01 -18.92
C ARG A 53 14.04 -6.99 -17.72
N VAL A 54 13.69 -5.81 -17.24
CA VAL A 54 12.88 -5.62 -16.03
C VAL A 54 11.51 -5.06 -16.37
N PHE A 55 10.47 -5.64 -15.81
CA PHE A 55 9.08 -5.25 -16.01
C PHE A 55 8.35 -5.11 -14.68
N PRO A 56 8.33 -3.91 -14.07
CA PRO A 56 7.44 -3.66 -12.93
C PRO A 56 5.99 -3.62 -13.39
N TYR A 57 5.07 -4.16 -12.57
CA TYR A 57 3.65 -4.10 -12.84
C TYR A 57 2.86 -3.73 -11.59
N LEU A 58 2.08 -2.65 -11.69
CA LEU A 58 1.20 -2.11 -10.67
C LEU A 58 -0.23 -1.97 -11.21
N ALA A 59 -1.22 -2.25 -10.38
CA ALA A 59 -2.61 -2.03 -10.76
C ALA A 59 -2.91 -0.53 -10.96
N LYS A 60 -3.81 -0.22 -11.90
CA LYS A 60 -4.28 1.16 -12.18
C LYS A 60 -5.02 1.79 -11.00
N THR A 61 -5.41 0.98 -10.02
CA THR A 61 -6.05 1.37 -8.76
C THR A 61 -5.07 1.97 -7.74
N LEU A 62 -3.78 2.09 -8.09
CA LEU A 62 -2.78 2.75 -7.24
C LEU A 62 -3.29 4.11 -6.74
N GLU A 63 -3.13 4.35 -5.44
CA GLU A 63 -3.52 5.58 -4.76
C GLU A 63 -2.97 6.84 -5.46
N ARG A 64 -3.72 7.93 -5.41
CA ARG A 64 -3.43 9.18 -6.16
C ARG A 64 -2.06 9.76 -5.87
N GLY A 65 -1.65 9.83 -4.61
CA GLY A 65 -0.36 10.39 -4.22
C GLY A 65 0.82 9.62 -4.83
N PRO A 66 1.00 8.34 -4.51
CA PRO A 66 2.02 7.49 -5.11
C PRO A 66 1.94 7.44 -6.64
N LYS A 67 0.74 7.42 -7.22
CA LYS A 67 0.53 7.40 -8.67
C LYS A 67 1.11 8.61 -9.37
N LYS A 68 1.06 9.81 -8.77
CA LYS A 68 1.69 11.01 -9.33
C LYS A 68 3.19 10.81 -9.52
N MET A 69 3.86 10.22 -8.53
CA MET A 69 5.29 9.93 -8.61
C MET A 69 5.60 8.88 -9.69
N VAL A 70 4.82 7.81 -9.74
CA VAL A 70 4.97 6.74 -10.75
C VAL A 70 4.73 7.26 -12.18
N VAL A 71 3.79 8.18 -12.38
CA VAL A 71 3.54 8.81 -13.70
C VAL A 71 4.66 9.76 -14.12
N GLU A 72 5.41 10.34 -13.18
CA GLU A 72 6.60 11.15 -13.49
C GLU A 72 7.79 10.31 -13.94
N ASP A 73 7.78 8.99 -13.72
CA ASP A 73 8.85 8.08 -14.11
C ASP A 73 9.10 8.10 -15.63
N LYS A 74 10.36 8.16 -16.03
CA LYS A 74 10.78 8.21 -17.43
C LYS A 74 11.33 6.88 -17.94
N ILE A 75 11.55 5.93 -17.04
CA ILE A 75 12.14 4.62 -17.35
C ILE A 75 11.04 3.58 -17.51
N PHE A 76 10.07 3.57 -16.57
CA PHE A 76 9.04 2.54 -16.52
C PHE A 76 7.62 3.07 -16.68
N VAL A 77 6.78 2.27 -17.34
CA VAL A 77 5.32 2.47 -17.43
C VAL A 77 4.64 1.23 -16.81
N PRO A 78 4.52 1.16 -15.47
CA PRO A 78 4.18 -0.08 -14.78
C PRO A 78 2.69 -0.45 -14.80
N PHE A 79 1.83 0.30 -15.50
CA PHE A 79 0.39 0.05 -15.57
C PHE A 79 -0.05 -0.81 -16.75
N GLU A 80 0.91 -1.34 -17.50
CA GLU A 80 0.68 -2.21 -18.66
C GLU A 80 1.47 -3.50 -18.48
N MET A 81 0.79 -4.62 -18.67
CA MET A 81 1.44 -5.93 -18.57
C MET A 81 2.38 -6.13 -19.75
N PRO A 82 3.62 -6.57 -19.50
CA PRO A 82 4.55 -6.86 -20.58
C PRO A 82 4.10 -8.11 -21.38
N ASP A 83 4.29 -8.06 -22.70
CA ASP A 83 4.22 -9.27 -23.50
C ASP A 83 5.53 -10.06 -23.35
N ILE A 84 5.46 -11.10 -22.53
CA ILE A 84 6.55 -12.04 -22.27
C ILE A 84 6.19 -13.47 -22.73
N SER A 85 5.23 -13.59 -23.66
CA SER A 85 4.77 -14.88 -24.18
C SER A 85 5.93 -15.74 -24.69
N GLY A 86 5.99 -16.98 -24.25
CA GLY A 86 7.03 -17.94 -24.64
C GLY A 86 8.41 -17.71 -24.02
N LYS A 87 8.55 -16.77 -23.07
CA LYS A 87 9.79 -16.53 -22.32
C LYS A 87 9.79 -17.25 -20.97
N GLN A 88 10.98 -17.64 -20.54
CA GLN A 88 11.24 -18.01 -19.15
C GLN A 88 11.66 -16.74 -18.40
N TYR A 89 11.17 -16.55 -17.18
CA TYR A 89 11.42 -15.35 -16.38
C TYR A 89 11.41 -15.64 -14.89
N CYS A 90 12.06 -14.77 -14.14
CA CYS A 90 11.92 -14.70 -12.69
C CYS A 90 10.78 -13.74 -12.34
N VAL A 91 9.96 -14.06 -11.35
CA VAL A 91 9.02 -13.14 -10.76
C VAL A 91 9.47 -12.72 -9.37
N ILE A 92 9.47 -11.41 -9.10
CA ILE A 92 9.67 -10.86 -7.76
C ILE A 92 8.32 -10.31 -7.28
N ILE A 93 7.90 -10.70 -6.10
CA ILE A 93 6.63 -10.26 -5.51
C ILE A 93 6.95 -9.41 -4.29
N CYS A 94 6.44 -8.18 -4.28
CA CYS A 94 6.64 -7.23 -3.19
C CYS A 94 5.33 -6.92 -2.48
N ASP A 95 5.37 -6.81 -1.15
CA ASP A 95 4.28 -6.32 -0.32
C ASP A 95 2.96 -7.06 -0.59
N ASN A 96 3.01 -8.39 -0.55
CA ASN A 96 1.83 -9.20 -0.83
C ASN A 96 1.75 -10.42 0.09
N ALA A 97 0.85 -10.36 1.06
CA ALA A 97 0.73 -11.38 2.10
C ALA A 97 0.21 -12.73 1.59
N THR A 98 -0.64 -12.75 0.55
CA THR A 98 -1.30 -13.97 0.07
C THR A 98 -1.51 -13.95 -1.44
N LEU A 99 -1.58 -15.14 -2.05
CA LEU A 99 -1.76 -15.29 -3.51
C LEU A 99 -3.05 -14.66 -4.03
N GLU A 100 -4.13 -14.67 -3.24
CA GLU A 100 -5.43 -14.11 -3.63
C GLU A 100 -5.40 -12.59 -3.81
N ARG A 101 -4.42 -11.94 -3.21
CA ARG A 101 -4.24 -10.48 -3.32
C ARG A 101 -3.24 -10.06 -4.38
N MET A 102 -2.56 -11.02 -5.02
CA MET A 102 -1.53 -10.74 -6.02
C MET A 102 -2.15 -10.21 -7.32
N ILE A 103 -1.56 -9.14 -7.86
CA ILE A 103 -1.84 -8.75 -9.24
C ILE A 103 -1.07 -9.65 -10.20
N GLY A 104 -1.69 -10.07 -11.31
CA GLY A 104 -1.00 -10.90 -12.30
C GLY A 104 -0.60 -12.27 -11.77
N LEU A 105 -1.46 -12.93 -11.01
CA LEU A 105 -1.23 -14.27 -10.45
C LEU A 105 -0.75 -15.28 -11.50
N GLU A 106 -1.20 -15.13 -12.75
CA GLU A 106 -0.77 -15.96 -13.88
C GLU A 106 0.73 -15.82 -14.19
N TYR A 107 1.35 -14.66 -13.94
CA TYR A 107 2.79 -14.50 -14.09
C TYR A 107 3.55 -15.24 -13.00
N TYR A 108 3.06 -15.25 -11.78
CA TYR A 108 3.65 -16.05 -10.71
C TYR A 108 3.54 -17.55 -11.02
N GLN A 109 2.36 -18.02 -11.47
CA GLN A 109 2.11 -19.43 -11.75
C GLN A 109 2.93 -19.99 -12.92
N ASN A 110 3.37 -19.15 -13.86
CA ASN A 110 4.14 -19.53 -15.04
C ASN A 110 5.62 -19.12 -14.97
N ALA A 111 6.07 -18.53 -13.86
CA ALA A 111 7.47 -18.16 -13.66
C ALA A 111 8.37 -19.40 -13.53
N ALA A 112 9.60 -19.28 -14.00
CA ALA A 112 10.63 -20.30 -13.81
C ALA A 112 11.25 -20.27 -12.41
N ALA A 113 11.21 -19.10 -11.77
CA ALA A 113 11.66 -18.89 -10.40
C ALA A 113 10.89 -17.71 -9.76
N SER A 114 10.76 -17.72 -8.44
CA SER A 114 10.02 -16.71 -7.66
C SER A 114 10.77 -16.25 -6.42
N ILE A 115 10.80 -14.92 -6.20
CA ILE A 115 11.35 -14.28 -5.00
C ILE A 115 10.24 -13.46 -4.35
N VAL A 116 9.99 -13.66 -3.06
CA VAL A 116 8.99 -12.92 -2.29
C VAL A 116 9.69 -12.01 -1.29
N VAL A 117 9.35 -10.73 -1.33
CA VAL A 117 9.80 -9.70 -0.38
C VAL A 117 8.57 -9.11 0.28
N ASP A 118 8.39 -9.32 1.58
CA ASP A 118 7.18 -8.90 2.28
C ASP A 118 7.45 -8.60 3.76
N HIS A 119 6.57 -7.80 4.38
CA HIS A 119 6.65 -7.42 5.78
C HIS A 119 5.47 -7.93 6.64
N HIS A 120 4.47 -8.53 6.01
CA HIS A 120 3.28 -9.00 6.71
C HIS A 120 3.56 -10.24 7.58
N ALA A 121 3.17 -10.19 8.85
CA ALA A 121 3.28 -11.33 9.77
C ALA A 121 2.44 -12.56 9.34
N SER A 122 1.46 -12.37 8.48
CA SER A 122 0.60 -13.43 7.94
C SER A 122 1.16 -14.12 6.70
N ASN A 123 2.29 -13.66 6.17
CA ASN A 123 2.94 -14.30 5.03
C ASN A 123 3.72 -15.54 5.49
N GLU A 124 3.29 -16.72 5.06
CA GLU A 124 3.92 -18.00 5.39
C GLU A 124 5.05 -18.41 4.43
N GLY A 125 5.34 -17.57 3.42
CA GLY A 125 6.33 -17.83 2.38
C GLY A 125 5.80 -18.77 1.29
N TYR A 126 5.56 -18.22 0.08
CA TYR A 126 5.03 -18.98 -1.05
C TYR A 126 5.95 -18.93 -2.31
N GLY A 127 7.05 -18.20 -2.24
CA GLY A 127 8.07 -18.16 -3.30
C GLY A 127 9.12 -19.26 -3.15
N ASP A 128 9.90 -19.47 -4.19
CA ASP A 128 11.09 -20.35 -4.11
C ASP A 128 12.12 -19.77 -3.14
N VAL A 129 12.26 -18.44 -3.13
CA VAL A 129 13.02 -17.70 -2.13
C VAL A 129 12.10 -16.69 -1.45
N ASN A 130 12.19 -16.61 -0.11
CA ASN A 130 11.32 -15.73 0.68
C ASN A 130 12.14 -14.87 1.64
N TRP A 131 11.99 -13.54 1.50
CA TRP A 131 12.41 -12.55 2.47
C TRP A 131 11.18 -11.93 3.12
N THR A 132 10.62 -12.64 4.08
CA THR A 132 9.42 -12.25 4.84
C THR A 132 9.81 -11.86 6.26
N LYS A 133 10.20 -10.60 6.43
CA LYS A 133 10.61 -10.07 7.74
C LYS A 133 9.60 -9.03 8.19
N VAL A 134 8.98 -9.26 9.35
CA VAL A 134 8.05 -8.28 9.94
C VAL A 134 8.79 -6.98 10.25
N SER A 135 8.34 -5.91 9.64
CA SER A 135 8.88 -4.55 9.73
C SER A 135 7.76 -3.53 9.56
N GLU A 136 8.07 -2.25 9.63
CA GLU A 136 7.07 -1.18 9.48
C GLU A 136 6.62 -0.99 8.02
N ALA A 137 7.46 -1.39 7.03
CA ALA A 137 7.17 -1.29 5.61
C ALA A 137 7.92 -2.39 4.83
N CYS A 138 7.37 -2.85 3.72
CA CYS A 138 8.08 -3.72 2.78
C CYS A 138 9.29 -3.00 2.18
N ALA A 139 9.17 -1.71 1.87
CA ALA A 139 10.27 -0.87 1.40
C ALA A 139 11.43 -0.76 2.41
N GLU A 140 11.18 -0.86 3.73
CA GLU A 140 12.24 -1.01 4.73
C GLU A 140 13.00 -2.32 4.53
N ASN A 141 12.31 -3.41 4.26
CA ASN A 141 12.95 -4.69 3.94
C ASN A 141 13.75 -4.62 2.64
N VAL A 142 13.23 -3.94 1.62
CA VAL A 142 13.96 -3.67 0.38
C VAL A 142 15.23 -2.89 0.67
N TYR A 143 15.18 -1.80 1.44
CA TYR A 143 16.36 -1.03 1.82
C TYR A 143 17.44 -1.90 2.49
N HIS A 144 17.05 -2.76 3.43
CA HIS A 144 18.00 -3.57 4.19
C HIS A 144 18.60 -4.74 3.42
N MET A 145 17.97 -5.22 2.36
CA MET A 145 18.48 -6.35 1.58
C MET A 145 19.40 -5.93 0.43
N LEU A 146 19.37 -4.65 0.02
CA LEU A 146 20.17 -4.14 -1.09
C LEU A 146 21.57 -3.74 -0.63
N SER A 147 22.56 -3.89 -1.54
CA SER A 147 23.90 -3.34 -1.33
C SER A 147 23.84 -1.82 -1.27
N PRO A 148 24.35 -1.16 -0.19
CA PRO A 148 24.35 0.30 -0.10
C PRO A 148 25.11 0.97 -1.25
N GLU A 149 26.20 0.38 -1.74
CA GLU A 149 26.99 0.91 -2.85
C GLU A 149 26.20 0.86 -4.17
N LEU A 150 25.50 -0.24 -4.43
CA LEU A 150 24.71 -0.40 -5.64
C LEU A 150 23.43 0.43 -5.57
N LEU A 151 22.84 0.60 -4.39
CA LEU A 151 21.71 1.51 -4.20
C LEU A 151 22.12 2.96 -4.45
N LEU A 152 23.27 3.39 -3.93
CA LEU A 152 23.80 4.72 -4.21
C LEU A 152 24.10 4.90 -5.72
N ASN A 153 24.64 3.87 -6.39
CA ASN A 153 24.88 3.88 -7.83
C ASN A 153 23.56 4.09 -8.61
N ALA A 154 22.48 3.37 -8.24
CA ALA A 154 21.17 3.52 -8.85
C ALA A 154 20.61 4.94 -8.61
N ALA A 155 20.70 5.47 -7.38
CA ALA A 155 20.23 6.80 -7.04
C ALA A 155 20.99 7.94 -7.78
N GLN A 156 22.26 7.73 -8.12
CA GLN A 156 23.08 8.75 -8.80
C GLN A 156 23.00 8.69 -10.33
N LYS A 157 22.72 7.52 -10.90
CA LYS A 157 22.66 7.35 -12.36
C LYS A 157 21.33 7.75 -12.99
N GLU A 158 20.27 7.77 -12.22
CA GLU A 158 18.95 8.08 -12.70
C GLU A 158 18.43 9.41 -12.14
N ALA A 159 17.62 10.09 -12.93
CA ALA A 159 16.88 11.27 -12.47
C ALA A 159 15.71 10.82 -11.57
N TYR A 160 15.16 11.78 -10.84
CA TYR A 160 13.94 11.59 -10.06
C TYR A 160 12.74 11.17 -10.96
N PRO A 161 11.92 10.20 -10.51
CA PRO A 161 12.15 9.35 -9.34
C PRO A 161 13.13 8.20 -9.65
N ASN A 162 13.91 7.78 -8.66
CA ASN A 162 14.88 6.69 -8.76
C ASN A 162 14.69 5.67 -7.61
N ALA A 163 15.54 4.65 -7.54
CA ALA A 163 15.41 3.58 -6.55
C ALA A 163 15.32 4.10 -5.09
N ALA A 164 16.14 5.07 -4.71
CA ALA A 164 16.14 5.61 -3.35
C ALA A 164 14.87 6.42 -3.05
N ASP A 165 14.38 7.19 -4.03
CA ASP A 165 13.13 7.94 -3.90
C ASP A 165 11.92 7.02 -3.70
N TYR A 166 11.90 5.88 -4.39
CA TYR A 166 10.83 4.89 -4.27
C TYR A 166 10.89 4.12 -2.94
N ILE A 167 12.07 3.73 -2.44
CA ILE A 167 12.21 3.17 -1.08
C ILE A 167 11.65 4.17 -0.06
N TYR A 168 12.03 5.45 -0.19
CA TYR A 168 11.56 6.49 0.70
C TYR A 168 10.04 6.68 0.64
N LEU A 169 9.44 6.61 -0.55
CA LEU A 169 7.99 6.63 -0.73
C LEU A 169 7.29 5.54 0.09
N GLY A 170 7.75 4.29 -0.04
CA GLY A 170 7.15 3.16 0.68
C GLY A 170 7.26 3.31 2.19
N ILE A 171 8.44 3.67 2.69
CA ILE A 171 8.66 3.93 4.12
C ILE A 171 7.72 5.04 4.63
N LEU A 172 7.59 6.15 3.91
CA LEU A 172 6.67 7.23 4.29
C LEU A 172 5.22 6.76 4.36
N HIS A 173 4.81 5.97 3.38
CA HIS A 173 3.42 5.52 3.29
C HIS A 173 3.04 4.69 4.51
N ASP A 174 3.74 3.60 4.76
CA ASP A 174 3.37 2.66 5.81
C ASP A 174 3.67 3.14 7.23
N THR A 175 4.62 4.06 7.39
CA THR A 175 4.85 4.70 8.68
C THR A 175 3.89 5.87 8.97
N GLY A 176 3.00 6.19 8.02
CA GLY A 176 2.09 7.34 8.15
C GLY A 176 2.84 8.66 8.20
N GLY A 177 3.75 8.91 7.26
CA GLY A 177 4.59 10.09 7.21
C GLY A 177 5.61 10.15 8.35
N LEU A 178 6.16 9.01 8.75
CA LEU A 178 7.11 8.80 9.86
C LEU A 178 6.48 8.88 11.27
N ALA A 179 5.17 8.99 11.39
CA ALA A 179 4.50 9.04 12.71
C ALA A 179 4.68 7.74 13.52
N ARG A 180 4.88 6.60 12.85
CA ARG A 180 5.15 5.29 13.46
C ARG A 180 6.59 4.82 13.27
N ALA A 181 7.50 5.73 12.86
CA ALA A 181 8.89 5.38 12.62
C ALA A 181 9.63 5.01 13.92
N ASN A 182 10.39 3.93 13.87
CA ASN A 182 11.35 3.53 14.89
C ASN A 182 12.76 4.08 14.58
N GLN A 183 13.75 3.78 15.44
CA GLN A 183 15.11 4.25 15.24
C GLN A 183 15.73 3.75 13.92
N GLY A 184 15.44 2.50 13.51
CA GLY A 184 15.95 1.91 12.26
C GLY A 184 15.42 2.64 11.03
N ILE A 185 14.13 2.99 11.03
CA ILE A 185 13.51 3.80 9.98
C ILE A 185 14.18 5.18 9.88
N PHE A 186 14.41 5.87 11.00
CA PHE A 186 15.09 7.17 10.95
C PHE A 186 16.52 7.07 10.42
N GLN A 187 17.23 5.97 10.70
CA GLN A 187 18.54 5.74 10.12
C GLN A 187 18.46 5.52 8.60
N ALA A 188 17.56 4.64 8.14
CA ALA A 188 17.33 4.41 6.72
C ALA A 188 16.94 5.71 5.98
N VAL A 189 16.08 6.52 6.58
CA VAL A 189 15.70 7.85 6.06
C VAL A 189 16.90 8.77 5.94
N ALA A 190 17.77 8.83 6.97
CA ALA A 190 18.97 9.67 6.93
C ALA A 190 19.94 9.23 5.81
N ASP A 191 20.11 7.93 5.61
CA ASP A 191 20.96 7.38 4.56
C ASP A 191 20.38 7.65 3.16
N LEU A 192 19.07 7.48 2.98
CA LEU A 192 18.38 7.80 1.72
C LEU A 192 18.49 9.30 1.38
N MET A 193 18.32 10.18 2.37
CA MET A 193 18.54 11.62 2.18
C MET A 193 20.00 11.95 1.82
N ALA A 194 20.97 11.23 2.39
CA ALA A 194 22.38 11.37 2.01
C ALA A 194 22.63 10.90 0.55
N MET A 195 21.82 10.00 0.01
CA MET A 195 21.84 9.57 -1.39
C MET A 195 21.19 10.59 -2.34
N GLY A 196 20.54 11.64 -1.82
CA GLY A 196 19.96 12.72 -2.61
C GLY A 196 18.43 12.78 -2.64
N VAL A 197 17.74 11.95 -1.86
CA VAL A 197 16.28 11.98 -1.75
C VAL A 197 15.79 13.35 -1.27
N ASP A 198 14.90 13.96 -2.04
CA ASP A 198 14.25 15.23 -1.69
C ASP A 198 12.93 14.98 -0.96
N HIS A 199 13.00 14.97 0.38
CA HIS A 199 11.83 14.84 1.26
C HIS A 199 10.71 15.84 0.91
N GLY A 200 11.08 17.12 0.71
CA GLY A 200 10.07 18.15 0.45
C GLY A 200 9.31 17.92 -0.86
N ARG A 201 10.03 17.47 -1.90
CA ARG A 201 9.42 17.12 -3.18
C ARG A 201 8.48 15.93 -3.06
N ILE A 202 8.92 14.85 -2.41
CA ILE A 202 8.09 13.64 -2.25
C ILE A 202 6.86 13.95 -1.41
N MET A 203 7.00 14.62 -0.26
CA MET A 203 5.87 15.02 0.57
C MET A 203 4.87 15.90 -0.19
N LYS A 204 5.36 16.85 -0.98
CA LYS A 204 4.50 17.67 -1.83
C LYS A 204 3.75 16.81 -2.86
N THR A 205 4.41 15.86 -3.50
CA THR A 205 3.79 14.97 -4.49
C THR A 205 2.70 14.11 -3.86
N LEU A 206 2.96 13.55 -2.69
CA LEU A 206 2.02 12.67 -1.98
C LEU A 206 0.77 13.42 -1.49
N HIS A 207 0.95 14.62 -0.94
CA HIS A 207 -0.11 15.33 -0.22
C HIS A 207 -0.72 16.51 -0.97
N SER A 208 -0.21 16.88 -2.16
CA SER A 208 -0.82 17.94 -2.94
C SER A 208 -2.10 17.46 -3.61
N ASP A 209 -3.19 18.16 -3.36
CA ASP A 209 -4.44 17.98 -4.07
C ASP A 209 -4.86 19.27 -4.76
N THR A 210 -5.75 19.18 -5.74
CA THR A 210 -6.35 20.35 -6.33
C THR A 210 -7.39 20.95 -5.39
N LEU A 211 -7.67 22.23 -5.53
CA LEU A 211 -8.70 22.88 -4.72
C LEU A 211 -10.08 22.23 -4.91
N ASP A 212 -10.37 21.72 -6.11
CA ASP A 212 -11.61 21.00 -6.40
C ASP A 212 -11.73 19.70 -5.58
N ILE A 213 -10.63 18.96 -5.42
CA ILE A 213 -10.60 17.76 -4.57
C ILE A 213 -10.83 18.14 -3.11
N LEU A 214 -10.22 19.24 -2.64
CA LEU A 214 -10.42 19.71 -1.27
C LEU A 214 -11.88 20.16 -1.04
N TYR A 215 -12.51 20.80 -2.01
CA TYR A 215 -13.94 21.14 -1.93
C TYR A 215 -14.82 19.89 -1.87
N LYS A 216 -14.55 18.87 -2.69
CA LYS A 216 -15.29 17.61 -2.65
C LYS A 216 -15.15 16.91 -1.27
N ARG A 217 -13.94 16.86 -0.73
CA ARG A 217 -13.70 16.31 0.63
C ARG A 217 -14.38 17.13 1.72
N ALA A 218 -14.39 18.46 1.62
CA ALA A 218 -15.12 19.34 2.56
C ALA A 218 -16.63 19.07 2.51
N ASP A 219 -17.18 18.85 1.32
CA ASP A 219 -18.61 18.51 1.16
C ASP A 219 -18.94 17.14 1.77
N ILE A 220 -18.08 16.15 1.59
CA ILE A 220 -18.22 14.83 2.25
C ILE A 220 -18.17 14.99 3.77
N LEU A 221 -17.19 15.73 4.30
CA LEU A 221 -17.03 15.98 5.74
C LEU A 221 -18.23 16.72 6.34
N HIS A 222 -18.84 17.64 5.59
CA HIS A 222 -20.04 18.33 6.02
C HIS A 222 -21.24 17.40 6.24
N GLY A 223 -21.27 16.28 5.53
CA GLY A 223 -22.24 15.20 5.71
C GLY A 223 -21.94 14.23 6.86
N ALA A 224 -20.85 14.43 7.61
CA ALA A 224 -20.49 13.52 8.70
C ALA A 224 -21.49 13.59 9.86
N VAL A 225 -21.85 12.41 10.35
CA VAL A 225 -22.80 12.23 11.46
C VAL A 225 -22.07 11.75 12.69
N ARG A 226 -22.40 12.32 13.86
CA ARG A 226 -21.88 11.88 15.16
C ARG A 226 -22.83 10.89 15.84
N ALA A 227 -22.26 9.92 16.53
CA ALA A 227 -22.95 8.93 17.34
C ALA A 227 -22.20 8.67 18.66
N MET A 228 -22.81 7.91 19.57
CA MET A 228 -22.20 7.46 20.83
C MET A 228 -21.57 8.61 21.63
N ASP A 229 -22.40 9.54 22.06
CA ASP A 229 -22.00 10.74 22.82
C ASP A 229 -20.91 11.58 22.11
N GLY A 230 -20.92 11.57 20.77
CA GLY A 230 -20.00 12.32 19.95
C GLY A 230 -18.64 11.69 19.67
N ARG A 231 -18.34 10.54 20.25
CA ARG A 231 -17.04 9.83 20.11
C ARG A 231 -16.87 9.07 18.80
N VAL A 232 -17.96 8.79 18.11
CA VAL A 232 -17.97 8.11 16.82
C VAL A 232 -18.42 9.11 15.76
N ALA A 233 -17.71 9.18 14.64
CA ALA A 233 -18.13 9.94 13.48
C ALA A 233 -18.10 9.10 12.21
N TYR A 234 -19.08 9.27 11.34
CA TYR A 234 -19.15 8.49 10.12
C TYR A 234 -19.81 9.25 8.97
N VAL A 235 -19.51 8.76 7.75
CA VAL A 235 -20.15 9.18 6.51
C VAL A 235 -20.70 7.97 5.81
N ILE A 236 -21.92 8.07 5.25
CA ILE A 236 -22.53 7.06 4.39
C ILE A 236 -22.89 7.73 3.06
N MET A 237 -22.43 7.14 1.95
CA MET A 237 -22.71 7.65 0.60
C MET A 237 -23.20 6.54 -0.34
N GLY A 238 -24.38 6.75 -0.91
CA GLY A 238 -24.90 5.89 -1.97
C GLY A 238 -24.27 6.18 -3.33
N GLN A 239 -24.27 5.20 -4.22
CA GLN A 239 -23.67 5.29 -5.55
C GLN A 239 -24.20 6.48 -6.35
N LYS A 240 -25.50 6.76 -6.27
CA LYS A 240 -26.10 7.91 -6.96
C LYS A 240 -25.47 9.25 -6.54
N GLU A 241 -25.29 9.47 -5.25
CA GLU A 241 -24.68 10.71 -4.72
C GLU A 241 -23.21 10.83 -5.13
N ILE A 242 -22.46 9.71 -5.10
CA ILE A 242 -21.05 9.65 -5.52
C ILE A 242 -20.90 10.08 -6.98
N VAL A 243 -21.77 9.56 -7.85
CA VAL A 243 -21.75 9.88 -9.28
C VAL A 243 -22.20 11.34 -9.53
N GLU A 244 -23.28 11.80 -8.89
CA GLU A 244 -23.78 13.15 -9.07
C GLU A 244 -22.80 14.24 -8.63
N LYS A 245 -22.00 13.95 -7.58
CA LYS A 245 -20.99 14.87 -7.06
C LYS A 245 -19.62 14.68 -7.67
N ASP A 246 -19.46 13.75 -8.60
CA ASP A 246 -18.16 13.39 -9.20
C ASP A 246 -17.08 13.14 -8.14
N ILE A 247 -17.43 12.36 -7.10
CA ILE A 247 -16.55 12.00 -5.99
C ILE A 247 -15.88 10.67 -6.30
N THR A 248 -14.60 10.54 -5.98
CA THR A 248 -13.89 9.27 -6.10
C THR A 248 -13.98 8.45 -4.80
N TYR A 249 -13.86 7.13 -4.91
CA TYR A 249 -13.82 6.26 -3.74
C TYR A 249 -12.64 6.58 -2.81
N GLU A 250 -11.51 7.02 -3.37
CA GLU A 250 -10.34 7.47 -2.61
C GLU A 250 -10.65 8.71 -1.75
N ASP A 251 -11.41 9.68 -2.29
CA ASP A 251 -11.82 10.86 -1.54
C ASP A 251 -12.73 10.51 -0.36
N ILE A 252 -13.59 9.49 -0.50
CA ILE A 252 -14.42 9.00 0.61
C ILE A 252 -13.57 8.21 1.61
N HIS A 253 -12.67 7.36 1.12
CA HIS A 253 -11.83 6.51 1.97
C HIS A 253 -10.96 7.33 2.93
N CYS A 254 -10.34 8.42 2.46
CA CYS A 254 -9.50 9.27 3.29
C CYS A 254 -10.26 9.97 4.43
N ILE A 255 -11.59 10.16 4.30
CA ILE A 255 -12.41 10.79 5.33
C ILE A 255 -12.37 10.02 6.65
N SER A 256 -12.32 8.69 6.62
CA SER A 256 -12.23 7.88 7.86
C SER A 256 -10.98 8.23 8.68
N THR A 257 -9.87 8.56 8.01
CA THR A 257 -8.63 9.02 8.66
C THR A 257 -8.78 10.44 9.20
N ILE A 258 -9.34 11.34 8.41
CA ILE A 258 -9.58 12.72 8.85
C ILE A 258 -10.51 12.76 10.09
N LEU A 259 -11.55 11.93 10.10
CA LEU A 259 -12.45 11.83 11.26
C LEU A 259 -11.71 11.31 12.50
N ARG A 260 -10.89 10.27 12.38
CA ARG A 260 -10.07 9.75 13.48
C ARG A 260 -9.10 10.79 14.04
N ASP A 261 -8.57 11.66 13.19
CA ASP A 261 -7.57 12.67 13.59
C ASP A 261 -8.19 13.89 14.31
N CYS A 262 -9.52 13.89 14.50
CA CYS A 262 -10.19 14.87 15.37
C CYS A 262 -10.02 14.45 16.83
N ASP A 263 -9.62 15.38 17.70
CA ASP A 263 -9.33 15.14 19.13
C ASP A 263 -10.50 14.52 19.92
N ASP A 264 -11.73 14.74 19.46
CA ASP A 264 -12.96 14.29 20.12
C ASP A 264 -13.59 13.04 19.47
N ILE A 265 -12.91 12.44 18.47
CA ILE A 265 -13.37 11.24 17.77
C ILE A 265 -12.45 10.06 18.06
N GLU A 266 -13.00 9.00 18.60
CA GLU A 266 -12.30 7.76 18.92
C GLU A 266 -12.41 6.71 17.79
N LEU A 267 -13.49 6.79 17.00
CA LEU A 267 -13.75 5.93 15.85
C LEU A 267 -14.30 6.76 14.69
N GLY A 268 -13.54 6.85 13.62
CA GLY A 268 -13.96 7.40 12.34
C GLY A 268 -14.23 6.29 11.32
N PHE A 269 -15.36 6.31 10.61
CA PHE A 269 -15.58 5.37 9.53
C PHE A 269 -16.38 5.95 8.36
N THR A 270 -16.18 5.34 7.20
CA THR A 270 -16.95 5.63 5.99
C THR A 270 -17.59 4.35 5.45
N MET A 271 -18.79 4.46 4.92
CA MET A 271 -19.49 3.41 4.20
C MET A 271 -19.93 3.98 2.85
N TYR A 272 -19.54 3.34 1.75
CA TYR A 272 -19.93 3.80 0.43
C TYR A 272 -20.31 2.65 -0.48
N GLU A 273 -21.28 2.90 -1.34
CA GLU A 273 -21.77 1.93 -2.30
C GLU A 273 -20.88 1.94 -3.55
N GLU A 274 -20.08 0.87 -3.72
CA GLU A 274 -19.17 0.70 -4.86
C GLU A 274 -19.90 0.14 -6.09
N GLU A 275 -20.87 -0.73 -5.86
CA GLU A 275 -21.80 -1.33 -6.83
C GLU A 275 -23.16 -1.50 -6.20
N GLU A 276 -24.20 -1.77 -6.97
CA GLU A 276 -25.56 -1.95 -6.46
C GLU A 276 -25.61 -2.96 -5.30
N ASN A 277 -26.03 -2.45 -4.13
CA ASN A 277 -26.07 -3.19 -2.85
C ASN A 277 -24.70 -3.69 -2.35
N GLY A 278 -23.61 -3.30 -3.00
CA GLY A 278 -22.23 -3.65 -2.64
C GLY A 278 -21.55 -2.49 -1.90
N TRP A 279 -21.42 -2.59 -0.58
CA TRP A 279 -20.88 -1.56 0.29
C TRP A 279 -19.44 -1.84 0.66
N ARG A 280 -18.63 -0.82 0.55
CA ARG A 280 -17.27 -0.81 1.08
C ARG A 280 -17.21 0.10 2.30
N CYS A 281 -16.59 -0.41 3.37
CA CYS A 281 -16.51 0.31 4.62
C CYS A 281 -15.04 0.40 5.06
N SER A 282 -14.65 1.58 5.55
CA SER A 282 -13.31 1.84 6.05
C SER A 282 -13.37 2.39 7.46
N PHE A 283 -12.65 1.78 8.39
CA PHE A 283 -12.67 2.09 9.81
C PHE A 283 -11.29 2.49 10.29
N ARG A 284 -11.23 3.56 11.09
CA ARG A 284 -10.01 4.08 11.70
C ARG A 284 -10.26 4.42 13.16
N SER A 285 -9.32 4.02 14.03
CA SER A 285 -9.29 4.38 15.45
C SER A 285 -7.85 4.57 15.91
N ASP A 286 -7.63 4.99 17.14
CA ASP A 286 -6.29 4.98 17.76
C ASP A 286 -5.87 3.57 18.22
N GLY A 287 -6.75 2.59 18.11
CA GLY A 287 -6.56 1.21 18.56
C GLY A 287 -6.70 1.02 20.07
N LYS A 288 -6.74 2.09 20.86
CA LYS A 288 -6.86 2.04 22.33
C LYS A 288 -8.31 2.01 22.76
N TRP A 289 -9.12 2.91 22.21
CA TRP A 289 -10.54 2.98 22.54
C TRP A 289 -11.31 1.79 21.97
N ILE A 290 -11.02 1.39 20.74
CA ILE A 290 -11.63 0.22 20.09
C ILE A 290 -10.67 -0.42 19.07
N ASN A 291 -10.60 -1.76 19.10
CA ASN A 291 -9.92 -2.55 18.10
C ASN A 291 -10.85 -2.76 16.90
N VAL A 292 -10.61 -2.05 15.79
CA VAL A 292 -11.48 -2.11 14.61
C VAL A 292 -11.39 -3.44 13.86
N ASN A 293 -10.28 -4.19 13.99
CA ASN A 293 -10.19 -5.54 13.46
C ASN A 293 -11.16 -6.49 14.16
N GLU A 294 -11.18 -6.48 15.51
CA GLU A 294 -12.13 -7.29 16.29
C GLU A 294 -13.58 -6.84 16.11
N LEU A 295 -13.80 -5.53 15.90
CA LEU A 295 -15.12 -4.98 15.59
C LEU A 295 -15.71 -5.61 14.33
N LEU A 296 -14.91 -5.72 13.27
CA LEU A 296 -15.39 -6.12 11.95
C LEU A 296 -15.37 -7.63 11.68
N LYS A 297 -14.68 -8.43 12.48
CA LYS A 297 -14.64 -9.91 12.32
C LYS A 297 -16.02 -10.57 12.16
N PRO A 298 -17.05 -10.23 12.98
CA PRO A 298 -18.37 -10.85 12.82
C PRO A 298 -19.08 -10.55 11.50
N PHE A 299 -18.65 -9.49 10.81
CA PHE A 299 -19.19 -9.06 9.52
C PHE A 299 -18.37 -9.57 8.33
N GLY A 300 -17.30 -10.35 8.57
CA GLY A 300 -16.38 -10.82 7.55
C GLY A 300 -15.34 -9.79 7.12
N GLY A 301 -15.18 -8.70 7.90
CA GLY A 301 -14.14 -7.70 7.71
C GLY A 301 -12.85 -8.02 8.48
N GLY A 302 -11.83 -7.21 8.29
CA GLY A 302 -10.54 -7.37 8.95
C GLY A 302 -9.53 -6.29 8.62
N GLY A 303 -8.36 -6.38 9.25
CA GLY A 303 -7.25 -5.43 9.10
C GLY A 303 -6.38 -5.38 10.35
N HIS A 304 -5.86 -4.22 10.62
CA HIS A 304 -5.07 -3.94 11.83
C HIS A 304 -5.95 -3.46 12.99
N ILE A 305 -5.38 -3.39 14.18
CA ILE A 305 -6.07 -2.90 15.40
C ILE A 305 -6.65 -1.50 15.24
N SER A 306 -5.95 -0.62 14.52
CA SER A 306 -6.31 0.80 14.28
C SER A 306 -6.91 1.09 12.91
N ALA A 307 -6.86 0.14 11.97
CA ALA A 307 -7.31 0.32 10.59
C ALA A 307 -7.85 -0.98 10.02
N ALA A 308 -9.14 -1.03 9.69
CA ALA A 308 -9.76 -2.22 9.13
C ALA A 308 -10.81 -1.86 8.07
N GLY A 309 -11.11 -2.82 7.21
CA GLY A 309 -12.08 -2.67 6.12
C GLY A 309 -13.09 -3.82 6.09
N LEU A 310 -14.22 -3.53 5.45
CA LEU A 310 -15.30 -4.48 5.25
C LEU A 310 -15.87 -4.30 3.84
N LYS A 311 -16.10 -5.41 3.14
CA LYS A 311 -16.97 -5.46 1.96
C LYS A 311 -18.23 -6.22 2.35
N TYR A 312 -19.39 -5.62 2.13
CA TYR A 312 -20.66 -6.20 2.58
C TYR A 312 -21.76 -5.99 1.54
N ARG A 313 -22.56 -7.02 1.28
CA ARG A 313 -23.74 -6.91 0.41
C ARG A 313 -25.01 -6.75 1.23
N THR A 314 -25.71 -5.64 1.02
CA THR A 314 -27.00 -5.36 1.66
C THR A 314 -27.78 -4.30 0.88
N ASP A 315 -29.09 -4.45 0.83
CA ASP A 315 -30.04 -3.42 0.38
C ASP A 315 -30.44 -2.45 1.50
N ASN A 316 -30.00 -2.72 2.73
CA ASN A 316 -30.28 -1.90 3.92
C ASN A 316 -29.01 -1.54 4.68
N VAL A 317 -28.31 -0.52 4.22
CA VAL A 317 -27.08 -0.01 4.85
C VAL A 317 -27.31 0.56 6.25
N GLU A 318 -28.52 1.09 6.52
CA GLU A 318 -28.89 1.63 7.82
C GLU A 318 -28.91 0.52 8.90
N GLU A 319 -29.40 -0.67 8.55
CA GLU A 319 -29.37 -1.82 9.45
C GLU A 319 -27.93 -2.29 9.70
N LEU A 320 -27.09 -2.36 8.65
CA LEU A 320 -25.67 -2.69 8.82
C LEU A 320 -24.96 -1.68 9.74
N LYS A 321 -25.18 -0.39 9.51
CA LYS A 321 -24.64 0.68 10.38
C LYS A 321 -25.08 0.48 11.83
N LYS A 322 -26.39 0.22 12.06
CA LYS A 322 -26.93 -0.02 13.39
C LYS A 322 -26.23 -1.20 14.08
N GLN A 323 -26.10 -2.34 13.40
CA GLN A 323 -25.43 -3.53 13.93
C GLN A 323 -23.97 -3.23 14.30
N ILE A 324 -23.27 -2.44 13.49
CA ILE A 324 -21.90 -2.01 13.78
C ILE A 324 -21.86 -1.14 15.04
N LEU A 325 -22.72 -0.13 15.17
CA LEU A 325 -22.78 0.73 16.35
C LEU A 325 -23.18 -0.05 17.62
N ASP A 326 -24.15 -0.97 17.52
CA ASP A 326 -24.53 -1.84 18.62
C ASP A 326 -23.33 -2.71 19.08
N ARG A 327 -22.54 -3.23 18.13
CA ARG A 327 -21.31 -3.98 18.41
C ARG A 327 -20.25 -3.11 19.10
N VAL A 328 -20.08 -1.85 18.69
CA VAL A 328 -19.19 -0.89 19.37
C VAL A 328 -19.63 -0.74 20.84
N ALA A 329 -20.93 -0.53 21.08
CA ALA A 329 -21.47 -0.41 22.43
C ALA A 329 -21.22 -1.67 23.29
N GLU A 330 -21.45 -2.88 22.73
CA GLU A 330 -21.16 -4.14 23.40
C GLU A 330 -19.68 -4.29 23.77
N MET A 331 -18.77 -3.94 22.87
CA MET A 331 -17.34 -4.03 23.13
C MET A 331 -16.90 -3.06 24.24
N LYS A 332 -17.50 -1.86 24.29
CA LYS A 332 -17.21 -0.86 25.32
C LYS A 332 -17.78 -1.24 26.69
N ASN A 333 -18.94 -1.86 26.75
CA ASN A 333 -19.54 -2.31 28.01
C ASN A 333 -18.80 -3.52 28.65
N LYS A 334 -17.90 -4.18 27.92
CA LYS A 334 -17.09 -5.32 28.40
C LYS A 334 -15.69 -4.92 28.88
N GLN A 335 -15.29 -3.68 28.65
CA GLN A 335 -14.03 -3.08 29.13
C GLN A 335 -14.23 -2.38 30.47
#